data_4970da566db33707c1c4f55ce552ea82
#
_entry.id   4970da566db33707c1c4f55ce552ea82
#
_cell.length_a   1.000
_cell.length_b   1.000
_cell.length_c   1.000
_cell.angle_alpha   90.00
_cell.angle_beta   90.00
_cell.angle_gamma   90.00
#
_symmetry.space_group_name_H-M   'P 1'
#
loop_
_entity.id
_entity.type
_entity.pdbx_description
1 polymer ?
#
loop_
_entity_poly.entity_id
_entity_poly.type
_entity_poly.pdbx_seq_one_letter_code
_entity_poly.pdbx_strand_id
1 'polypeptide(L)'
;MINDAHCHFFSPQFFGALARQQLAMRAAPSAMVAASASEIYRELQWDDPVAADTLADRWIAELDRHGVNRSVLIASVPGDESSVGEAVARHPSRFVGFFMLDPSVTDAIERARRAIDELHLRGICLFPAMHHVALSDQRVRRIVEVAAERPGVIVFVHCGVLSVGVRRKLGLPSHFDLRLGNPIEVANLALAFPQVPFIIPHFGAGLLREALIAADGCANIHLDTSSSNSWTRYTPGLTLDAVFNTALAVVGPSRLLFGTDSSFFPRGWQKGIYDTQKQIVEDAGVSAADAARLFGGNFDRLFPAS
;
A
#
# COMPACT_ATOMS: atom_id res chain seq x y z
N MET A 1 -4.40 13.64 16.16
CA MET A 1 -5.13 12.59 15.42
C MET A 1 -4.12 11.84 14.57
N ILE A 2 -4.17 10.51 14.57
CA ILE A 2 -3.26 9.65 13.79
C ILE A 2 -4.13 8.82 12.84
N ASN A 3 -3.86 8.93 11.54
CA ASN A 3 -4.46 8.07 10.52
C ASN A 3 -3.34 7.45 9.70
N ASP A 4 -3.38 6.14 9.48
CA ASP A 4 -2.34 5.38 8.79
C ASP A 4 -2.78 5.07 7.35
N ALA A 5 -2.09 5.63 6.36
CA ALA A 5 -2.43 5.48 4.95
C ALA A 5 -1.89 4.17 4.32
N HIS A 6 -1.20 3.31 5.11
CA HIS A 6 -0.57 2.12 4.56
C HIS A 6 -0.45 0.99 5.58
N CYS A 7 -1.47 0.16 5.65
CA CYS A 7 -1.43 -1.13 6.35
C CYS A 7 -1.86 -2.24 5.40
N HIS A 8 -1.15 -3.35 5.43
CA HIS A 8 -1.52 -4.56 4.69
C HIS A 8 -2.47 -5.44 5.49
N PHE A 9 -3.46 -6.00 4.82
CA PHE A 9 -4.41 -6.93 5.41
C PHE A 9 -4.09 -8.35 4.93
N PHE A 10 -3.29 -9.08 5.72
CA PHE A 10 -2.90 -10.44 5.39
C PHE A 10 -3.98 -11.43 5.84
N SER A 11 -4.98 -11.58 4.99
CA SER A 11 -6.12 -12.48 5.16
C SER A 11 -5.75 -13.96 5.00
N PRO A 12 -6.63 -14.90 5.35
CA PRO A 12 -6.47 -16.32 4.99
C PRO A 12 -6.26 -16.53 3.48
N GLN A 13 -6.89 -15.72 2.62
CA GLN A 13 -6.73 -15.81 1.17
C GLN A 13 -5.32 -15.42 0.72
N PHE A 14 -4.74 -14.38 1.34
CA PHE A 14 -3.34 -14.00 1.11
C PHE A 14 -2.40 -15.17 1.33
N PHE A 15 -2.50 -15.85 2.48
CA PHE A 15 -1.64 -16.99 2.79
C PHE A 15 -1.95 -18.20 1.90
N GLY A 16 -3.22 -18.43 1.58
CA GLY A 16 -3.60 -19.44 0.61
C GLY A 16 -2.98 -19.23 -0.77
N ALA A 17 -2.85 -17.96 -1.20
CA ALA A 17 -2.17 -17.63 -2.45
C ALA A 17 -0.66 -17.93 -2.38
N LEU A 18 0.01 -17.63 -1.26
CA LEU A 18 1.42 -17.98 -1.06
C LEU A 18 1.63 -19.51 -1.01
N ALA A 19 0.74 -20.22 -0.34
CA ALA A 19 0.76 -21.68 -0.27
C ALA A 19 0.67 -22.32 -1.67
N ARG A 20 -0.25 -21.84 -2.51
CA ARG A 20 -0.38 -22.30 -3.91
C ARG A 20 0.89 -22.05 -4.72
N GLN A 21 1.52 -20.88 -4.54
CA GLN A 21 2.76 -20.54 -5.23
C GLN A 21 3.91 -21.44 -4.79
N GLN A 22 4.03 -21.72 -3.48
CA GLN A 22 5.06 -22.61 -2.94
C GLN A 22 4.86 -24.05 -3.42
N LEU A 23 3.62 -24.52 -3.46
CA LEU A 23 3.27 -25.83 -4.00
C LEU A 23 3.64 -25.94 -5.49
N ALA A 24 3.28 -24.96 -6.30
CA ALA A 24 3.60 -24.95 -7.73
C ALA A 24 5.12 -25.03 -8.01
N MET A 25 5.94 -24.52 -7.09
CA MET A 25 7.40 -24.62 -7.21
C MET A 25 7.97 -25.98 -6.78
N ARG A 26 7.32 -26.64 -5.79
CA ARG A 26 7.80 -27.91 -5.23
C ARG A 26 7.30 -29.12 -6.01
N ALA A 27 6.26 -28.98 -6.82
CA ALA A 27 5.59 -30.10 -7.46
C ALA A 27 6.42 -30.71 -8.62
N ALA A 28 7.03 -31.86 -8.35
CA ALA A 28 7.04 -32.91 -9.37
C ALA A 28 5.57 -33.41 -9.56
N PRO A 29 5.17 -33.85 -10.76
CA PRO A 29 3.75 -34.07 -11.13
C PRO A 29 2.94 -35.08 -10.30
N SER A 30 3.53 -35.72 -9.31
CA SER A 30 2.94 -36.88 -8.59
C SER A 30 2.49 -36.58 -7.15
N ALA A 31 2.65 -35.39 -6.61
CA ALA A 31 2.30 -35.09 -5.22
C ALA A 31 1.52 -33.79 -5.08
N MET A 32 0.26 -33.78 -5.50
CA MET A 32 -0.68 -32.73 -5.13
C MET A 32 -1.16 -32.94 -3.68
N VAL A 33 -0.31 -32.66 -2.73
CA VAL A 33 -0.77 -32.39 -1.36
C VAL A 33 -1.12 -30.90 -1.30
N ALA A 34 -2.37 -30.58 -0.96
CA ALA A 34 -2.81 -29.19 -0.82
C ALA A 34 -2.00 -28.51 0.29
N ALA A 35 -1.07 -27.63 -0.10
CA ALA A 35 -0.39 -26.76 0.86
C ALA A 35 -1.46 -25.89 1.53
N SER A 36 -1.61 -26.04 2.83
CA SER A 36 -2.60 -25.27 3.59
C SER A 36 -2.02 -23.94 4.03
N ALA A 37 -2.86 -22.92 4.14
CA ALA A 37 -2.47 -21.66 4.74
C ALA A 37 -1.79 -21.86 6.11
N SER A 38 -2.26 -22.82 6.90
CA SER A 38 -1.72 -23.19 8.24
C SER A 38 -0.25 -23.63 8.21
N GLU A 39 0.23 -24.21 7.12
CA GLU A 39 1.65 -24.58 6.99
C GLU A 39 2.52 -23.35 6.81
N ILE A 40 2.02 -22.36 6.06
CA ILE A 40 2.73 -21.09 5.84
C ILE A 40 2.94 -20.33 7.15
N TYR A 41 1.94 -20.25 8.04
CA TYR A 41 2.11 -19.55 9.32
C TYR A 41 3.13 -20.20 10.23
N ARG A 42 3.08 -21.53 10.31
CA ARG A 42 4.05 -22.27 11.11
C ARG A 42 5.47 -22.05 10.59
N GLU A 43 5.67 -22.06 9.26
CA GLU A 43 6.96 -21.77 8.65
C GLU A 43 7.42 -20.33 8.93
N LEU A 44 6.50 -19.36 8.93
CA LEU A 44 6.77 -17.97 9.20
C LEU A 44 6.88 -17.63 10.69
N GLN A 45 6.43 -18.49 11.57
CA GLN A 45 6.27 -18.24 13.01
C GLN A 45 5.36 -17.01 13.27
N TRP A 46 4.31 -16.87 12.45
CA TRP A 46 3.29 -15.86 12.61
C TRP A 46 2.04 -16.44 13.22
N ASP A 47 1.19 -15.58 13.77
CA ASP A 47 -0.09 -16.02 14.32
C ASP A 47 -0.99 -16.58 13.22
N ASP A 48 -1.77 -17.59 13.54
CA ASP A 48 -2.75 -18.17 12.61
C ASP A 48 -3.71 -17.07 12.12
N PRO A 49 -3.98 -16.97 10.82
CA PRO A 49 -5.00 -16.04 10.36
C PRO A 49 -6.36 -16.60 10.75
N VAL A 50 -7.06 -15.72 11.34
CA VAL A 50 -8.48 -15.85 11.62
C VAL A 50 -9.29 -15.36 10.41
N ALA A 51 -10.59 -15.65 10.40
CA ALA A 51 -11.50 -15.10 9.38
C ALA A 51 -11.37 -13.58 9.25
N ALA A 52 -11.70 -13.04 8.08
CA ALA A 52 -11.48 -11.62 7.78
C ALA A 52 -12.14 -10.66 8.77
N ASP A 53 -13.36 -10.98 9.23
CA ASP A 53 -14.09 -10.23 10.25
C ASP A 53 -13.37 -10.19 11.61
N THR A 54 -12.88 -11.35 12.05
CA THR A 54 -12.11 -11.49 13.31
C THR A 54 -10.74 -10.81 13.20
N LEU A 55 -10.10 -10.86 12.04
CA LEU A 55 -8.86 -10.14 11.77
C LEU A 55 -9.09 -8.63 11.78
N ALA A 56 -10.23 -8.16 11.25
CA ALA A 56 -10.63 -6.75 11.31
C ALA A 56 -10.79 -6.27 12.75
N ASP A 57 -11.49 -7.04 13.60
CA ASP A 57 -11.63 -6.72 15.04
C ASP A 57 -10.26 -6.68 15.74
N ARG A 58 -9.38 -7.60 15.39
CA ARG A 58 -8.01 -7.61 15.92
C ARG A 58 -7.22 -6.36 15.53
N TRP A 59 -7.36 -5.90 14.28
CA TRP A 59 -6.77 -4.65 13.83
C TRP A 59 -7.36 -3.44 14.57
N ILE A 60 -8.68 -3.40 14.83
CA ILE A 60 -9.29 -2.33 15.64
C ILE A 60 -8.69 -2.28 17.03
N ALA A 61 -8.60 -3.42 17.72
CA ALA A 61 -8.01 -3.48 19.05
C ALA A 61 -6.53 -3.00 19.05
N GLU A 62 -5.79 -3.33 18.00
CA GLU A 62 -4.41 -2.90 17.83
C GLU A 62 -4.30 -1.38 17.58
N LEU A 63 -5.13 -0.84 16.70
CA LEU A 63 -5.16 0.60 16.41
C LEU A 63 -5.59 1.41 17.66
N ASP A 64 -6.58 0.92 18.42
CA ASP A 64 -7.05 1.57 19.65
C ASP A 64 -5.96 1.61 20.72
N ARG A 65 -5.18 0.53 20.86
CA ARG A 65 -4.02 0.47 21.78
C ARG A 65 -3.00 1.59 21.49
N HIS A 66 -2.87 1.99 20.23
CA HIS A 66 -1.90 2.98 19.79
C HIS A 66 -2.51 4.37 19.51
N GLY A 67 -3.79 4.55 19.76
CA GLY A 67 -4.50 5.81 19.51
C GLY A 67 -4.60 6.19 18.04
N VAL A 68 -4.61 5.20 17.15
CA VAL A 68 -4.79 5.39 15.71
C VAL A 68 -6.28 5.41 15.39
N ASN A 69 -6.74 6.50 14.78
CA ASN A 69 -8.17 6.72 14.53
C ASN A 69 -8.67 5.92 13.33
N ARG A 70 -7.96 5.99 12.21
CA ARG A 70 -8.34 5.36 10.93
C ARG A 70 -7.13 4.75 10.26
N SER A 71 -7.35 3.72 9.46
CA SER A 71 -6.28 3.11 8.66
C SER A 71 -6.77 2.68 7.29
N VAL A 72 -5.90 2.79 6.28
CA VAL A 72 -6.03 2.02 5.05
C VAL A 72 -5.73 0.56 5.36
N LEU A 73 -6.51 -0.35 4.78
CA LEU A 73 -6.21 -1.78 4.70
C LEU A 73 -6.04 -2.18 3.24
N ILE A 74 -4.91 -2.78 2.90
CA ILE A 74 -4.57 -3.20 1.53
C ILE A 74 -4.73 -4.71 1.39
N ALA A 75 -5.66 -5.17 0.54
CA ALA A 75 -5.67 -6.55 0.06
C ALA A 75 -4.42 -6.81 -0.78
N SER A 76 -3.51 -7.64 -0.27
CA SER A 76 -2.11 -7.72 -0.71
C SER A 76 -1.82 -8.78 -1.77
N VAL A 77 -2.86 -9.40 -2.29
CA VAL A 77 -2.81 -10.30 -3.46
C VAL A 77 -4.01 -10.03 -4.36
N PRO A 78 -3.86 -10.12 -5.68
CA PRO A 78 -5.00 -10.03 -6.59
C PRO A 78 -6.01 -11.15 -6.27
N GLY A 79 -7.31 -10.80 -6.18
CA GLY A 79 -8.38 -11.75 -5.86
C GLY A 79 -8.83 -11.75 -4.40
N ASP A 80 -8.23 -10.94 -3.55
CA ASP A 80 -8.54 -10.87 -2.11
C ASP A 80 -9.36 -9.62 -1.74
N GLU A 81 -10.00 -8.98 -2.71
CA GLU A 81 -10.77 -7.75 -2.51
C GLU A 81 -11.89 -7.92 -1.47
N SER A 82 -12.52 -9.11 -1.43
CA SER A 82 -13.62 -9.41 -0.51
C SER A 82 -13.20 -9.38 0.95
N SER A 83 -12.02 -9.87 1.30
CA SER A 83 -11.54 -9.87 2.69
C SER A 83 -11.42 -8.45 3.25
N VAL A 84 -10.93 -7.50 2.45
CA VAL A 84 -10.87 -6.09 2.86
C VAL A 84 -12.26 -5.46 2.82
N GLY A 85 -13.10 -5.84 1.84
CA GLY A 85 -14.50 -5.41 1.78
C GLY A 85 -15.28 -5.77 3.05
N GLU A 86 -15.12 -7.00 3.55
CA GLU A 86 -15.70 -7.45 4.82
C GLU A 86 -15.21 -6.62 6.02
N ALA A 87 -13.89 -6.34 6.08
CA ALA A 87 -13.32 -5.51 7.13
C ALA A 87 -13.86 -4.07 7.11
N VAL A 88 -13.97 -3.47 5.92
CA VAL A 88 -14.55 -2.12 5.75
C VAL A 88 -16.03 -2.11 6.11
N ALA A 89 -16.81 -3.09 5.65
CA ALA A 89 -18.23 -3.18 5.98
C ALA A 89 -18.48 -3.33 7.49
N ARG A 90 -17.59 -4.04 8.19
CA ARG A 90 -17.66 -4.24 9.65
C ARG A 90 -17.29 -2.97 10.44
N HIS A 91 -16.31 -2.20 9.97
CA HIS A 91 -15.81 -0.99 10.65
C HIS A 91 -15.67 0.20 9.69
N PRO A 92 -16.76 0.68 9.06
CA PRO A 92 -16.70 1.65 7.97
C PRO A 92 -16.16 3.03 8.38
N SER A 93 -16.28 3.41 9.67
CA SER A 93 -15.70 4.66 10.17
C SER A 93 -14.21 4.57 10.49
N ARG A 94 -13.63 3.36 10.51
CA ARG A 94 -12.25 3.10 10.93
C ARG A 94 -11.35 2.70 9.79
N PHE A 95 -11.86 1.98 8.79
CA PHE A 95 -11.08 1.45 7.68
C PHE A 95 -11.43 2.10 6.34
N VAL A 96 -10.39 2.27 5.53
CA VAL A 96 -10.49 2.56 4.10
C VAL A 96 -9.86 1.40 3.35
N GLY A 97 -10.61 0.78 2.47
CA GLY A 97 -10.14 -0.43 1.77
C GLY A 97 -9.42 -0.10 0.47
N PHE A 98 -8.24 -0.71 0.30
CA PHE A 98 -7.48 -0.73 -0.95
C PHE A 98 -7.31 -2.17 -1.41
N PHE A 99 -7.08 -2.38 -2.70
CA PHE A 99 -6.90 -3.72 -3.25
C PHE A 99 -5.84 -3.76 -4.34
N MET A 100 -5.04 -4.81 -4.34
CA MET A 100 -4.07 -5.08 -5.39
C MET A 100 -4.79 -5.60 -6.64
N LEU A 101 -4.54 -4.96 -7.78
CA LEU A 101 -5.09 -5.35 -9.07
C LEU A 101 -3.97 -5.66 -10.04
N ASP A 102 -4.05 -6.82 -10.69
CA ASP A 102 -3.17 -7.18 -11.80
C ASP A 102 -3.82 -6.73 -13.12
N PRO A 103 -3.25 -5.74 -13.83
CA PRO A 103 -3.81 -5.27 -15.09
C PRO A 103 -3.76 -6.29 -16.24
N SER A 104 -2.99 -7.37 -16.09
CA SER A 104 -2.80 -8.37 -17.14
C SER A 104 -3.96 -9.37 -17.24
N VAL A 105 -4.77 -9.52 -16.19
CA VAL A 105 -5.89 -10.45 -16.19
C VAL A 105 -7.08 -9.90 -17.02
N THR A 106 -7.81 -10.78 -17.66
CA THR A 106 -8.89 -10.41 -18.59
C THR A 106 -10.06 -9.70 -17.91
N ASP A 107 -10.33 -10.02 -16.65
CA ASP A 107 -11.44 -9.49 -15.84
C ASP A 107 -11.04 -8.29 -14.97
N ALA A 108 -9.84 -7.71 -15.16
CA ALA A 108 -9.31 -6.63 -14.31
C ALA A 108 -10.29 -5.45 -14.16
N ILE A 109 -10.95 -5.05 -15.24
CA ILE A 109 -11.90 -3.92 -15.24
C ILE A 109 -13.17 -4.27 -14.44
N GLU A 110 -13.71 -5.47 -14.62
CA GLU A 110 -14.90 -5.92 -13.90
C GLU A 110 -14.60 -6.02 -12.40
N ARG A 111 -13.43 -6.56 -12.05
CA ARG A 111 -12.98 -6.64 -10.66
C ARG A 111 -12.79 -5.26 -10.04
N ALA A 112 -12.18 -4.31 -10.76
CA ALA A 112 -12.03 -2.94 -10.28
C ALA A 112 -13.41 -2.32 -9.99
N ARG A 113 -14.36 -2.43 -10.92
CA ARG A 113 -15.73 -1.92 -10.74
C ARG A 113 -16.42 -2.58 -9.55
N ARG A 114 -16.40 -3.91 -9.47
CA ARG A 114 -16.99 -4.64 -8.36
C ARG A 114 -16.39 -4.24 -7.01
N ALA A 115 -15.08 -4.15 -6.92
CA ALA A 115 -14.40 -3.76 -5.69
C ALA A 115 -14.82 -2.36 -5.21
N ILE A 116 -15.00 -1.42 -6.12
CA ILE A 116 -15.39 -0.05 -5.80
C ILE A 116 -16.89 0.05 -5.54
N ASP A 117 -17.73 -0.49 -6.43
CA ASP A 117 -19.18 -0.26 -6.45
C ASP A 117 -19.91 -1.14 -5.42
N GLU A 118 -19.46 -2.40 -5.22
CA GLU A 118 -20.14 -3.37 -4.36
C GLU A 118 -19.42 -3.51 -2.98
N LEU A 119 -18.07 -3.50 -2.97
CA LEU A 119 -17.29 -3.68 -1.75
C LEU A 119 -16.85 -2.35 -1.12
N HIS A 120 -17.19 -1.21 -1.74
CA HIS A 120 -16.90 0.15 -1.29
C HIS A 120 -15.42 0.43 -1.05
N LEU A 121 -14.53 -0.26 -1.79
CA LEU A 121 -13.10 -0.01 -1.70
C LEU A 121 -12.75 1.30 -2.43
N ARG A 122 -11.75 2.03 -1.92
CA ARG A 122 -11.43 3.39 -2.35
C ARG A 122 -10.06 3.51 -3.00
N GLY A 123 -9.25 2.45 -3.03
CA GLY A 123 -7.92 2.50 -3.61
C GLY A 123 -7.58 1.32 -4.50
N ILE A 124 -7.18 1.59 -5.74
CA ILE A 124 -6.65 0.59 -6.68
C ILE A 124 -5.13 0.59 -6.56
N CYS A 125 -4.54 -0.52 -6.10
CA CYS A 125 -3.09 -0.66 -5.97
C CYS A 125 -2.50 -1.34 -7.21
N LEU A 126 -1.63 -0.63 -7.91
CA LEU A 126 -0.88 -1.11 -9.06
C LEU A 126 0.57 -1.39 -8.65
N PHE A 127 1.07 -2.53 -9.08
CA PHE A 127 2.45 -2.97 -8.85
C PHE A 127 3.13 -3.30 -10.19
N PRO A 128 3.52 -2.29 -10.98
CA PRO A 128 4.03 -2.48 -12.36
C PRO A 128 5.19 -3.48 -12.44
N ALA A 129 6.15 -3.36 -11.52
CA ALA A 129 7.31 -4.26 -11.45
C ALA A 129 6.93 -5.72 -11.17
N MET A 130 5.89 -5.95 -10.35
CA MET A 130 5.42 -7.29 -9.96
C MET A 130 4.59 -7.95 -11.07
N HIS A 131 3.71 -7.17 -11.69
CA HIS A 131 2.79 -7.68 -12.70
C HIS A 131 3.33 -7.58 -14.13
N HIS A 132 4.54 -7.05 -14.30
CA HIS A 132 5.20 -6.89 -15.60
C HIS A 132 4.36 -6.08 -16.61
N VAL A 133 3.64 -5.06 -16.11
CA VAL A 133 2.79 -4.20 -16.94
C VAL A 133 3.25 -2.76 -16.77
N ALA A 134 3.64 -2.11 -17.87
CA ALA A 134 4.05 -0.70 -17.85
C ALA A 134 2.86 0.21 -17.54
N LEU A 135 3.11 1.35 -16.86
CA LEU A 135 2.06 2.34 -16.58
C LEU A 135 1.51 2.99 -17.86
N SER A 136 2.29 2.99 -18.95
CA SER A 136 1.85 3.44 -20.29
C SER A 136 0.95 2.44 -21.03
N ASP A 137 0.76 1.22 -20.50
CA ASP A 137 -0.09 0.22 -21.12
C ASP A 137 -1.57 0.64 -21.11
N GLN A 138 -2.26 0.38 -22.22
CA GLN A 138 -3.68 0.71 -22.37
C GLN A 138 -4.58 0.05 -21.31
N ARG A 139 -4.19 -1.12 -20.80
CA ARG A 139 -4.91 -1.82 -19.71
C ARG A 139 -4.88 -1.02 -18.43
N VAL A 140 -3.72 -0.43 -18.08
CA VAL A 140 -3.56 0.46 -16.93
C VAL A 140 -4.41 1.71 -17.11
N ARG A 141 -4.36 2.33 -18.29
CA ARG A 141 -5.18 3.51 -18.60
C ARG A 141 -6.66 3.25 -18.37
N ARG A 142 -7.19 2.12 -18.85
CA ARG A 142 -8.61 1.73 -18.66
C ARG A 142 -8.96 1.50 -17.19
N ILE A 143 -8.02 1.03 -16.36
CA ILE A 143 -8.21 0.92 -14.90
C ILE A 143 -8.29 2.31 -14.26
N VAL A 144 -7.42 3.24 -14.67
CA VAL A 144 -7.46 4.63 -14.16
C VAL A 144 -8.75 5.34 -14.61
N GLU A 145 -9.28 5.04 -15.79
CA GLU A 145 -10.59 5.52 -16.26
C GLU A 145 -11.72 5.07 -15.30
N VAL A 146 -11.68 3.83 -14.80
CA VAL A 146 -12.64 3.36 -13.77
C VAL A 146 -12.54 4.20 -12.49
N ALA A 147 -11.34 4.55 -12.05
CA ALA A 147 -11.15 5.42 -10.89
C ALA A 147 -11.66 6.85 -11.19
N ALA A 148 -11.41 7.38 -12.38
CA ALA A 148 -11.80 8.72 -12.81
C ALA A 148 -13.34 8.92 -12.87
N GLU A 149 -14.09 7.86 -13.15
CA GLU A 149 -15.55 7.83 -13.15
C GLU A 149 -16.17 7.86 -11.74
N ARG A 150 -15.36 7.66 -10.69
CA ARG A 150 -15.82 7.45 -9.29
C ARG A 150 -15.13 8.41 -8.33
N PRO A 151 -15.71 9.56 -8.03
CA PRO A 151 -15.10 10.55 -7.14
C PRO A 151 -14.67 9.94 -5.79
N GLY A 152 -13.45 10.27 -5.37
CA GLY A 152 -12.87 9.79 -4.11
C GLY A 152 -12.23 8.39 -4.21
N VAL A 153 -12.17 7.79 -5.40
CA VAL A 153 -11.30 6.63 -5.66
C VAL A 153 -9.91 7.13 -6.04
N ILE A 154 -8.90 6.51 -5.47
CA ILE A 154 -7.49 6.83 -5.70
C ILE A 154 -6.77 5.70 -6.42
N VAL A 155 -5.64 6.02 -7.04
CA VAL A 155 -4.72 5.03 -7.60
C VAL A 155 -3.41 5.08 -6.82
N PHE A 156 -3.07 3.96 -6.19
CA PHE A 156 -1.83 3.77 -5.48
C PHE A 156 -0.85 3.01 -6.39
N VAL A 157 0.34 3.55 -6.60
CA VAL A 157 1.31 2.97 -7.53
C VAL A 157 2.62 2.67 -6.82
N HIS A 158 2.93 1.41 -6.63
CA HIS A 158 4.22 1.02 -6.06
C HIS A 158 5.35 1.26 -7.07
N CYS A 159 6.27 2.14 -6.72
CA CYS A 159 7.44 2.51 -7.51
C CYS A 159 8.73 2.06 -6.81
N GLY A 160 9.84 2.08 -7.56
CA GLY A 160 11.17 1.82 -7.03
C GLY A 160 11.42 0.37 -6.62
N VAL A 161 12.23 0.22 -5.58
CA VAL A 161 12.62 -1.11 -5.10
C VAL A 161 11.44 -1.83 -4.49
N LEU A 162 11.13 -3.00 -5.02
CA LEU A 162 10.10 -3.88 -4.51
C LEU A 162 10.72 -5.13 -3.89
N SER A 163 10.58 -5.29 -2.58
CA SER A 163 11.01 -6.50 -1.88
C SER A 163 9.90 -6.99 -0.96
N VAL A 164 9.37 -8.17 -1.25
CA VAL A 164 8.32 -8.79 -0.46
C VAL A 164 8.96 -9.77 0.53
N GLY A 165 9.15 -9.33 1.76
CA GLY A 165 9.90 -10.08 2.80
C GLY A 165 9.34 -11.47 3.08
N VAL A 166 8.02 -11.65 3.04
CA VAL A 166 7.37 -12.94 3.23
C VAL A 166 7.73 -13.93 2.12
N ARG A 167 7.79 -13.49 0.85
CA ARG A 167 8.21 -14.34 -0.26
C ARG A 167 9.61 -14.89 -0.05
N ARG A 168 10.55 -14.01 0.36
CA ARG A 168 11.93 -14.40 0.64
C ARG A 168 12.01 -15.42 1.78
N LYS A 169 11.23 -15.23 2.86
CA LYS A 169 11.18 -16.17 3.98
C LYS A 169 10.68 -17.55 3.55
N LEU A 170 9.75 -17.62 2.61
CA LEU A 170 9.17 -18.84 2.07
C LEU A 170 9.96 -19.42 0.88
N GLY A 171 11.11 -18.85 0.55
CA GLY A 171 11.89 -19.29 -0.62
C GLY A 171 11.22 -19.04 -1.96
N LEU A 172 10.20 -18.17 -2.01
CA LEU A 172 9.49 -17.84 -3.25
C LEU A 172 10.29 -16.83 -4.07
N PRO A 173 10.50 -17.06 -5.37
CA PRO A 173 11.21 -16.12 -6.23
C PRO A 173 10.39 -14.82 -6.40
N SER A 174 11.10 -13.72 -6.57
CA SER A 174 10.54 -12.40 -6.86
C SER A 174 11.13 -11.92 -8.18
N HIS A 175 10.52 -12.31 -9.28
CA HIS A 175 10.93 -11.92 -10.63
C HIS A 175 10.32 -10.57 -10.99
N PHE A 176 10.71 -9.50 -10.26
CA PHE A 176 10.19 -8.17 -10.45
C PHE A 176 11.01 -7.38 -11.47
N ASP A 177 10.35 -6.79 -12.46
CA ASP A 177 11.00 -5.88 -13.41
C ASP A 177 10.96 -4.43 -12.89
N LEU A 178 12.00 -4.06 -12.13
CA LEU A 178 12.07 -2.74 -11.50
C LEU A 178 12.10 -1.57 -12.50
N ARG A 179 12.39 -1.81 -13.78
CA ARG A 179 12.33 -0.77 -14.82
C ARG A 179 10.93 -0.20 -14.99
N LEU A 180 9.90 -1.00 -14.68
CA LEU A 180 8.50 -0.61 -14.79
C LEU A 180 8.00 0.21 -13.58
N GLY A 181 8.79 0.33 -12.52
CA GLY A 181 8.45 1.05 -11.30
C GLY A 181 8.97 2.49 -11.25
N ASN A 182 9.10 3.19 -12.38
CA ASN A 182 9.59 4.57 -12.39
C ASN A 182 8.48 5.57 -12.03
N PRO A 183 8.64 6.40 -10.96
CA PRO A 183 7.65 7.41 -10.58
C PRO A 183 7.32 8.43 -11.68
N ILE A 184 8.21 8.70 -12.61
CA ILE A 184 7.96 9.62 -13.73
C ILE A 184 6.80 9.14 -14.62
N GLU A 185 6.62 7.82 -14.74
CA GLU A 185 5.48 7.27 -15.48
C GLU A 185 4.13 7.55 -14.79
N VAL A 186 4.14 7.73 -13.45
CA VAL A 186 2.94 8.13 -12.71
C VAL A 186 2.52 9.55 -13.08
N ALA A 187 3.48 10.45 -13.31
CA ALA A 187 3.18 11.82 -13.73
C ALA A 187 2.41 11.86 -15.05
N ASN A 188 2.73 10.98 -16.01
CA ASN A 188 1.99 10.89 -17.27
C ASN A 188 0.51 10.53 -17.06
N LEU A 189 0.22 9.60 -16.15
CA LEU A 189 -1.15 9.25 -15.78
C LEU A 189 -1.82 10.40 -15.01
N ALA A 190 -1.13 11.00 -14.06
CA ALA A 190 -1.65 12.09 -13.24
C ALA A 190 -2.04 13.32 -14.08
N LEU A 191 -1.25 13.65 -15.09
CA LEU A 191 -1.57 14.70 -16.06
C LEU A 191 -2.77 14.35 -16.94
N ALA A 192 -2.91 13.09 -17.34
CA ALA A 192 -4.03 12.63 -18.14
C ALA A 192 -5.34 12.53 -17.34
N PHE A 193 -5.27 12.35 -16.01
CA PHE A 193 -6.40 12.20 -15.11
C PHE A 193 -6.28 13.14 -13.90
N PRO A 194 -6.36 14.45 -14.08
CA PRO A 194 -6.11 15.44 -13.01
C PRO A 194 -7.11 15.34 -11.83
N GLN A 195 -8.28 14.74 -12.04
CA GLN A 195 -9.28 14.52 -11.01
C GLN A 195 -9.02 13.28 -10.12
N VAL A 196 -8.10 12.40 -10.53
CA VAL A 196 -7.76 11.18 -9.78
C VAL A 196 -6.57 11.47 -8.87
N PRO A 197 -6.67 11.29 -7.56
CA PRO A 197 -5.50 11.33 -6.69
C PRO A 197 -4.63 10.09 -6.90
N PHE A 198 -3.33 10.30 -6.98
CA PHE A 198 -2.34 9.22 -7.01
C PHE A 198 -1.53 9.21 -5.73
N ILE A 199 -1.17 8.02 -5.23
CA ILE A 199 -0.25 7.85 -4.11
C ILE A 199 0.97 7.05 -4.58
N ILE A 200 2.16 7.60 -4.37
CA ILE A 200 3.43 6.90 -4.52
C ILE A 200 3.95 6.56 -3.13
N PRO A 201 4.00 5.27 -2.73
CA PRO A 201 4.43 4.88 -1.40
C PRO A 201 5.93 4.97 -1.20
N HIS A 202 6.35 4.96 0.09
CA HIS A 202 7.74 4.88 0.52
C HIS A 202 8.64 5.96 -0.10
N PHE A 203 8.10 7.16 -0.35
CA PHE A 203 8.82 8.21 -1.06
C PHE A 203 9.43 7.75 -2.41
N GLY A 204 8.80 6.75 -3.06
CA GLY A 204 9.31 6.19 -4.31
C GLY A 204 10.35 5.08 -4.14
N ALA A 205 10.55 4.57 -2.90
CA ALA A 205 11.36 3.39 -2.58
C ALA A 205 12.72 3.33 -3.31
N GLY A 206 13.55 4.35 -3.14
CA GLY A 206 14.88 4.46 -3.75
C GLY A 206 14.93 5.30 -5.02
N LEU A 207 13.78 5.68 -5.58
CA LEU A 207 13.65 6.64 -6.68
C LEU A 207 13.06 7.98 -6.14
N LEU A 208 13.62 8.45 -5.01
CA LEU A 208 13.14 9.66 -4.32
C LEU A 208 13.11 10.88 -5.24
N ARG A 209 14.18 11.11 -6.01
CA ARG A 209 14.26 12.26 -6.92
C ARG A 209 13.16 12.21 -7.98
N GLU A 210 12.93 11.06 -8.57
CA GLU A 210 11.91 10.84 -9.58
C GLU A 210 10.49 11.00 -8.99
N ALA A 211 10.28 10.52 -7.76
CA ALA A 211 9.01 10.69 -7.05
C ALA A 211 8.73 12.17 -6.71
N LEU A 212 9.76 12.90 -6.30
CA LEU A 212 9.64 14.34 -6.03
C LEU A 212 9.37 15.14 -7.32
N ILE A 213 10.07 14.83 -8.42
CA ILE A 213 9.84 15.48 -9.73
C ILE A 213 8.38 15.22 -10.18
N ALA A 214 7.91 13.98 -10.08
CA ALA A 214 6.55 13.64 -10.46
C ALA A 214 5.51 14.38 -9.60
N ALA A 215 5.72 14.41 -8.29
CA ALA A 215 4.81 15.08 -7.37
C ALA A 215 4.86 16.61 -7.47
N ASP A 216 6.01 17.21 -7.74
CA ASP A 216 6.14 18.65 -7.96
C ASP A 216 5.39 19.09 -9.23
N GLY A 217 5.52 18.30 -10.30
CA GLY A 217 4.84 18.56 -11.57
C GLY A 217 3.33 18.28 -11.56
N CYS A 218 2.80 17.49 -10.61
CA CYS A 218 1.41 17.04 -10.61
C CYS A 218 0.79 17.19 -9.21
N ALA A 219 -0.10 18.18 -9.05
CA ALA A 219 -0.72 18.48 -7.75
C ALA A 219 -1.59 17.35 -7.16
N ASN A 220 -2.04 16.41 -7.99
CA ASN A 220 -2.82 15.23 -7.61
C ASN A 220 -1.96 14.01 -7.24
N ILE A 221 -0.62 14.13 -7.19
CA ILE A 221 0.27 13.10 -6.67
C ILE A 221 0.59 13.40 -5.21
N HIS A 222 0.39 12.41 -4.35
CA HIS A 222 0.75 12.37 -2.94
C HIS A 222 1.87 11.38 -2.70
N LEU A 223 2.73 11.64 -1.72
CA LEU A 223 3.76 10.69 -1.29
C LEU A 223 3.35 10.09 0.06
N ASP A 224 3.44 8.79 0.16
CA ASP A 224 3.26 8.06 1.40
C ASP A 224 4.62 7.86 2.09
N THR A 225 4.67 8.14 3.38
CA THR A 225 5.89 8.07 4.19
C THR A 225 6.16 6.69 4.78
N SER A 226 5.34 5.70 4.44
CA SER A 226 5.39 4.37 5.02
C SER A 226 6.74 3.72 4.84
N SER A 227 7.09 2.95 5.82
CA SER A 227 8.45 2.53 5.97
C SER A 227 8.77 1.15 5.46
N SER A 228 9.49 1.06 4.44
CA SER A 228 10.61 0.15 4.41
C SER A 228 11.87 0.93 4.02
N ASN A 229 12.24 1.94 4.82
CA ASN A 229 13.32 2.90 4.55
C ASN A 229 14.71 2.27 4.38
N SER A 230 14.81 0.95 4.33
CA SER A 230 16.02 0.22 3.97
C SER A 230 16.57 0.59 2.58
N TRP A 231 15.76 1.22 1.73
CA TRP A 231 16.18 1.69 0.41
C TRP A 231 17.13 2.91 0.48
N THR A 232 17.17 3.66 1.57
CA THR A 232 18.12 4.77 1.76
C THR A 232 19.57 4.33 1.62
N ARG A 233 19.87 3.06 1.93
CA ARG A 233 21.21 2.45 1.76
C ARG A 233 21.73 2.45 0.32
N TYR A 234 20.87 2.61 -0.68
CA TYR A 234 21.29 2.68 -2.09
C TYR A 234 21.87 4.04 -2.48
N THR A 235 21.71 5.04 -1.60
CA THR A 235 22.29 6.37 -1.79
C THR A 235 23.20 6.68 -0.59
N PRO A 236 24.54 6.60 -0.74
CA PRO A 236 25.46 6.84 0.37
C PRO A 236 25.21 8.18 1.04
N GLY A 237 25.14 8.17 2.38
CA GLY A 237 24.90 9.36 3.18
C GLY A 237 23.44 9.85 3.25
N LEU A 238 22.51 9.21 2.54
CA LEU A 238 21.10 9.58 2.64
C LEU A 238 20.50 9.06 3.96
N THR A 239 19.97 9.98 4.76
CA THR A 239 19.23 9.67 5.99
C THR A 239 17.74 9.87 5.80
N LEU A 240 16.94 9.30 6.68
CA LEU A 240 15.49 9.49 6.65
C LEU A 240 15.10 10.96 6.90
N ASP A 241 15.84 11.65 7.79
CA ASP A 241 15.68 13.09 8.04
C ASP A 241 15.88 13.90 6.76
N ALA A 242 16.93 13.59 6.00
CA ALA A 242 17.19 14.27 4.72
C ALA A 242 16.07 14.00 3.70
N VAL A 243 15.49 12.79 3.69
CA VAL A 243 14.33 12.45 2.84
C VAL A 243 13.12 13.30 3.20
N PHE A 244 12.77 13.37 4.50
CA PHE A 244 11.64 14.18 4.97
C PHE A 244 11.86 15.67 4.69
N ASN A 245 13.02 16.22 5.03
CA ASN A 245 13.34 17.62 4.78
C ASN A 245 13.22 17.98 3.29
N THR A 246 13.73 17.11 2.40
CA THR A 246 13.63 17.34 0.97
C THR A 246 12.18 17.25 0.49
N ALA A 247 11.43 16.25 0.93
CA ALA A 247 10.02 16.11 0.55
C ALA A 247 9.17 17.28 1.06
N LEU A 248 9.37 17.72 2.30
CA LEU A 248 8.70 18.89 2.87
C LEU A 248 9.02 20.17 2.08
N ALA A 249 10.27 20.36 1.65
CA ALA A 249 10.68 21.52 0.87
C ALA A 249 10.11 21.53 -0.54
N VAL A 250 10.00 20.36 -1.19
CA VAL A 250 9.56 20.25 -2.61
C VAL A 250 8.06 20.18 -2.73
N VAL A 251 7.39 19.26 -2.01
CA VAL A 251 5.95 19.03 -2.18
C VAL A 251 5.09 19.59 -1.06
N GLY A 252 5.72 19.97 0.05
CA GLY A 252 5.05 20.50 1.22
C GLY A 252 4.30 19.48 2.05
N PRO A 253 3.91 19.84 3.30
CA PRO A 253 3.29 18.91 4.24
C PRO A 253 1.88 18.45 3.81
N SER A 254 1.20 19.22 2.95
CA SER A 254 -0.18 18.92 2.53
C SER A 254 -0.31 17.73 1.56
N ARG A 255 0.80 17.25 1.01
CA ARG A 255 0.83 16.13 0.07
C ARG A 255 1.58 14.91 0.59
N LEU A 256 1.98 14.93 1.88
CA LEU A 256 2.57 13.78 2.56
C LEU A 256 1.48 13.05 3.36
N LEU A 257 1.47 11.73 3.28
CA LEU A 257 0.55 10.85 3.98
C LEU A 257 1.35 9.95 4.91
N PHE A 258 1.08 10.03 6.20
CA PHE A 258 1.69 9.12 7.15
C PHE A 258 1.25 7.68 6.89
N GLY A 259 2.20 6.74 6.92
CA GLY A 259 1.96 5.31 6.83
C GLY A 259 3.02 4.51 7.57
N THR A 260 2.68 3.27 7.97
CA THR A 260 3.59 2.39 8.71
C THR A 260 4.06 1.17 7.94
N ASP A 261 3.35 0.73 6.90
CA ASP A 261 3.56 -0.56 6.24
C ASP A 261 3.39 -1.76 7.22
N SER A 262 2.49 -1.60 8.19
CA SER A 262 2.10 -2.67 9.12
C SER A 262 1.36 -3.77 8.38
N SER A 263 1.50 -5.04 8.79
CA SER A 263 0.99 -6.13 7.94
C SER A 263 0.54 -7.40 8.65
N PHE A 264 1.25 -7.91 9.64
CA PHE A 264 0.97 -9.22 10.23
C PHE A 264 1.05 -9.22 11.74
N PHE A 265 0.41 -10.20 12.36
CA PHE A 265 0.57 -10.49 13.77
C PHE A 265 1.58 -11.65 13.97
N PRO A 266 2.36 -11.63 15.08
CA PRO A 266 2.18 -10.81 16.29
C PRO A 266 2.82 -9.40 16.21
N ARG A 267 3.42 -8.97 15.09
CA ARG A 267 4.09 -7.67 15.01
C ARG A 267 3.13 -6.50 15.27
N GLY A 268 1.91 -6.58 14.70
CA GLY A 268 0.89 -5.56 14.84
C GLY A 268 1.25 -4.22 14.18
N TRP A 269 0.68 -3.13 14.69
CA TRP A 269 0.95 -1.79 14.22
C TRP A 269 2.33 -1.28 14.67
N GLN A 270 3.09 -0.75 13.74
CA GLN A 270 4.49 -0.42 13.96
C GLN A 270 4.68 0.96 14.62
N LYS A 271 4.39 1.04 15.93
CA LYS A 271 4.55 2.27 16.72
C LYS A 271 5.93 2.91 16.57
N GLY A 272 7.00 2.12 16.50
CA GLY A 272 8.37 2.65 16.34
C GLY A 272 8.55 3.47 15.06
N ILE A 273 7.82 3.16 13.98
CA ILE A 273 7.83 3.95 12.76
C ILE A 273 7.18 5.31 12.98
N TYR A 274 6.02 5.32 13.63
CA TYR A 274 5.36 6.57 14.00
C TYR A 274 6.25 7.45 14.89
N ASP A 275 6.83 6.87 15.95
CA ASP A 275 7.68 7.61 16.88
C ASP A 275 8.89 8.23 16.17
N THR A 276 9.52 7.47 15.27
CA THR A 276 10.67 7.96 14.47
C THR A 276 10.24 9.10 13.53
N GLN A 277 9.17 8.91 12.78
CA GLN A 277 8.71 9.93 11.83
C GLN A 277 8.23 11.19 12.55
N LYS A 278 7.55 11.03 13.70
CA LYS A 278 7.11 12.14 14.54
C LYS A 278 8.31 12.97 15.00
N GLN A 279 9.36 12.32 15.51
CA GLN A 279 10.58 13.01 15.92
C GLN A 279 11.24 13.78 14.77
N ILE A 280 11.35 13.15 13.59
CA ILE A 280 11.91 13.79 12.38
C ILE A 280 11.11 15.05 12.00
N VAL A 281 9.79 14.98 12.03
CA VAL A 281 8.90 16.10 11.68
C VAL A 281 9.04 17.24 12.71
N GLU A 282 9.18 16.90 13.99
CA GLU A 282 9.43 17.86 15.08
C GLU A 282 10.81 18.53 14.91
N ASP A 283 11.87 17.76 14.67
CA ASP A 283 13.25 18.24 14.49
C ASP A 283 13.39 19.11 13.21
N ALA A 284 12.58 18.83 12.18
CA ALA A 284 12.50 19.65 10.97
C ALA A 284 11.81 21.01 11.20
N GLY A 285 11.29 21.28 12.40
CA GLY A 285 10.61 22.53 12.73
C GLY A 285 9.26 22.72 12.03
N VAL A 286 8.62 21.63 11.62
CA VAL A 286 7.29 21.66 11.00
C VAL A 286 6.28 22.18 12.01
N SER A 287 5.39 23.10 11.57
CA SER A 287 4.35 23.65 12.45
C SER A 287 3.42 22.54 12.99
N ALA A 288 2.87 22.74 14.18
CA ALA A 288 1.92 21.78 14.77
C ALA A 288 0.71 21.53 13.84
N ALA A 289 0.27 22.56 13.11
CA ALA A 289 -0.82 22.44 12.15
C ALA A 289 -0.44 21.57 10.94
N ASP A 290 0.78 21.72 10.42
CA ASP A 290 1.26 20.94 9.29
C ASP A 290 1.60 19.50 9.69
N ALA A 291 2.15 19.29 10.89
CA ALA A 291 2.34 17.97 11.46
C ALA A 291 0.98 17.25 11.62
N ALA A 292 -0.06 17.93 12.11
CA ALA A 292 -1.41 17.37 12.21
C ALA A 292 -1.99 17.00 10.83
N ARG A 293 -1.70 17.79 9.78
CA ARG A 293 -2.08 17.45 8.39
C ARG A 293 -1.39 16.18 7.94
N LEU A 294 -0.07 16.08 8.12
CA LEU A 294 0.73 14.94 7.69
C LEU A 294 0.27 13.65 8.39
N PHE A 295 0.09 13.67 9.73
CA PHE A 295 -0.25 12.49 10.51
C PHE A 295 -1.74 12.10 10.48
N GLY A 296 -2.62 12.91 9.88
CA GLY A 296 -4.03 12.56 9.82
C GLY A 296 -4.88 13.41 8.88
N GLY A 297 -4.72 14.73 8.88
CA GLY A 297 -5.61 15.63 8.14
C GLY A 297 -5.60 15.43 6.62
N ASN A 298 -4.46 15.08 6.02
CA ASN A 298 -4.38 14.77 4.60
C ASN A 298 -5.11 13.47 4.25
N PHE A 299 -5.04 12.47 5.14
CA PHE A 299 -5.83 11.25 5.03
C PHE A 299 -7.33 11.57 5.02
N ASP A 300 -7.81 12.36 6.00
CA ASP A 300 -9.23 12.70 6.10
C ASP A 300 -9.73 13.54 4.91
N ARG A 301 -8.86 14.37 4.34
CA ARG A 301 -9.17 15.12 3.12
C ARG A 301 -9.34 14.22 1.90
N LEU A 302 -8.55 13.16 1.76
CA LEU A 302 -8.65 12.19 0.67
C LEU A 302 -9.78 11.18 0.89
N PHE A 303 -10.04 10.83 2.14
CA PHE A 303 -11.03 9.85 2.56
C PHE A 303 -11.96 10.45 3.61
N PRO A 304 -12.83 11.43 3.23
CA PRO A 304 -13.78 11.99 4.18
C PRO A 304 -14.62 10.88 4.82
N ALA A 305 -14.92 11.03 6.11
CA ALA A 305 -15.85 10.14 6.78
C ALA A 305 -17.23 10.27 6.13
N SER A 306 -17.83 9.11 5.84
CA SER A 306 -19.18 9.01 5.29
C SER A 306 -20.23 9.35 6.33
#